data_b04b453958d56bdcdb12f658e1f36e00
#
_entry.id   b04b453958d56bdcdb12f658e1f36e00
#
_cell.length_a   1.000
_cell.length_b   1.000
_cell.length_c   1.000
_cell.angle_alpha   90.00
_cell.angle_beta   90.00
_cell.angle_gamma   90.00
#
_symmetry.space_group_name_H-M   'P 1'
#
loop_
_entity.id
_entity.type
_entity.pdbx_description
1 polymer ?
#
loop_
_entity_poly.entity_id
_entity_poly.type
_entity_poly.pdbx_seq_one_letter_code
_entity_poly.pdbx_strand_id
1 'polypeptide(L)'
;YLHWQGRCKGMTGVARITKLDFFIMKSQGISYLSLVAVILLFGLMGSSITVLCITGAWFIALMATNIFAIQEKNHLDRLYGSVCVSLNEVVLGRYTFVFLNYFTSMVVIIILYLGFVLCRKATFDVPDIMLGLGLSFLVFSTITGIQMPLFFKMGYTKAKLWSVIPFAVVMLLVVLPSFVSALSGILDFAQSHKELFAFACILTSCIIQFVSYHIAVIFYRKQR
;
A
#
# COMPACT_ATOMS: atom_id res chain seq x y z
N TYR A 1 3.40 37.59 -9.32
CA TYR A 1 3.11 36.15 -9.02
C TYR A 1 1.83 35.60 -9.68
N LEU A 2 1.01 36.43 -10.32
CA LEU A 2 -0.31 36.04 -10.89
C LEU A 2 -0.30 35.63 -12.38
N HIS A 3 0.86 35.69 -13.06
CA HIS A 3 0.88 35.51 -14.54
C HIS A 3 1.19 34.09 -15.03
N TRP A 4 1.46 33.08 -14.15
CA TRP A 4 1.88 31.74 -14.55
C TRP A 4 0.76 30.69 -14.52
N GLN A 5 -0.45 31.00 -14.06
CA GLN A 5 -1.56 30.04 -13.95
C GLN A 5 -2.20 29.63 -15.30
N GLY A 6 -1.86 30.27 -16.39
CA GLY A 6 -2.54 30.11 -17.71
C GLY A 6 -2.02 28.98 -18.59
N ARG A 7 -0.88 28.34 -18.32
CA ARG A 7 -0.21 27.45 -19.30
C ARG A 7 -0.21 25.95 -18.96
N CYS A 8 -0.93 25.50 -17.93
CA CYS A 8 -1.01 24.09 -17.52
C CYS A 8 -2.24 23.36 -18.09
N LYS A 9 -2.63 23.62 -19.32
CA LYS A 9 -3.70 22.88 -20.03
C LYS A 9 -3.17 21.53 -20.51
N GLY A 10 -3.66 20.39 -19.94
CA GLY A 10 -3.45 19.07 -20.52
C GLY A 10 -3.52 17.85 -19.59
N MET A 11 -3.00 17.95 -18.39
CA MET A 11 -3.09 16.87 -17.37
C MET A 11 -3.33 17.47 -16.00
N THR A 12 -4.15 16.81 -15.17
CA THR A 12 -4.32 17.19 -13.76
C THR A 12 -2.99 17.09 -13.03
N GLY A 13 -2.70 17.96 -12.06
CA GLY A 13 -1.46 17.93 -11.28
C GLY A 13 -1.22 16.56 -10.65
N VAL A 14 -2.28 15.88 -10.21
CA VAL A 14 -2.25 14.51 -9.68
C VAL A 14 -1.65 13.53 -10.69
N ALA A 15 -2.14 13.53 -11.93
CA ALA A 15 -1.65 12.62 -12.97
C ALA A 15 -0.17 12.86 -13.33
N ARG A 16 0.30 14.12 -13.26
CA ARG A 16 1.73 14.45 -13.47
C ARG A 16 2.60 13.87 -12.37
N ILE A 17 2.21 14.02 -11.11
CA ILE A 17 2.95 13.48 -9.97
C ILE A 17 2.95 11.96 -10.00
N THR A 18 1.81 11.33 -10.20
CA THR A 18 1.70 9.85 -10.30
C THR A 18 2.59 9.31 -11.44
N LYS A 19 2.60 9.96 -12.61
CA LYS A 19 3.46 9.58 -13.73
C LYS A 19 4.96 9.75 -13.40
N LEU A 20 5.32 10.82 -12.71
CA LEU A 20 6.70 11.06 -12.26
C LEU A 20 7.13 9.95 -11.30
N ASP A 21 6.31 9.62 -10.30
CA ASP A 21 6.60 8.57 -9.33
C ASP A 21 6.75 7.20 -10.03
N PHE A 22 5.95 6.94 -11.08
CA PHE A 22 6.08 5.72 -11.89
C PHE A 22 7.43 5.65 -12.64
N PHE A 23 7.88 6.76 -13.20
CA PHE A 23 9.20 6.83 -13.87
C PHE A 23 10.35 6.64 -12.87
N ILE A 24 10.24 7.23 -11.68
CA ILE A 24 11.22 7.08 -10.61
C ILE A 24 11.32 5.61 -10.18
N MET A 25 10.18 4.94 -9.99
CA MET A 25 10.13 3.55 -9.55
C MET A 25 10.52 2.54 -10.65
N LYS A 26 10.52 2.94 -11.93
CA LYS A 26 10.98 2.08 -13.02
C LYS A 26 12.43 1.60 -12.81
N SER A 27 13.26 2.41 -12.18
CA SER A 27 14.65 2.03 -11.84
C SER A 27 14.74 0.94 -10.76
N GLN A 28 13.64 0.68 -10.03
CA GLN A 28 13.57 -0.34 -8.98
C GLN A 28 12.93 -1.67 -9.43
N GLY A 29 13.03 -2.00 -10.71
CA GLY A 29 12.49 -3.25 -11.27
C GLY A 29 12.95 -4.52 -10.53
N ILE A 30 14.17 -4.52 -10.00
CA ILE A 30 14.72 -5.63 -9.19
C ILE A 30 13.86 -5.88 -7.93
N SER A 31 13.34 -4.83 -7.32
CA SER A 31 12.48 -4.96 -6.14
C SER A 31 11.13 -5.62 -6.47
N TYR A 32 10.55 -5.34 -7.64
CA TYR A 32 9.34 -6.03 -8.09
C TYR A 32 9.63 -7.49 -8.45
N LEU A 33 10.81 -7.78 -9.02
CA LEU A 33 11.23 -9.14 -9.30
C LEU A 33 11.37 -9.96 -7.99
N SER A 34 11.91 -9.36 -6.93
CA SER A 34 12.01 -10.01 -5.62
C SER A 34 10.62 -10.31 -5.01
N LEU A 35 9.63 -9.43 -5.20
CA LEU A 35 8.25 -9.69 -4.80
C LEU A 35 7.70 -10.94 -5.50
N VAL A 36 7.84 -11.00 -6.83
CA VAL A 36 7.38 -12.16 -7.61
C VAL A 36 8.09 -13.43 -7.15
N ALA A 37 9.39 -13.39 -6.91
CA ALA A 37 10.15 -14.55 -6.42
C ALA A 37 9.64 -15.03 -5.06
N VAL A 38 9.37 -14.14 -4.11
CA VAL A 38 8.81 -14.49 -2.80
C VAL A 38 7.43 -15.12 -2.92
N ILE A 39 6.55 -14.56 -3.76
CA ILE A 39 5.21 -15.11 -3.98
C ILE A 39 5.29 -16.50 -4.63
N LEU A 40 6.20 -16.70 -5.59
CA LEU A 40 6.44 -18.01 -6.20
C LEU A 40 6.91 -19.05 -5.16
N LEU A 41 7.85 -18.68 -4.28
CA LEU A 41 8.31 -19.58 -3.22
C LEU A 41 7.17 -19.99 -2.28
N PHE A 42 6.39 -19.05 -1.76
CA PHE A 42 5.26 -19.34 -0.88
C PHE A 42 4.17 -20.14 -1.62
N GLY A 43 3.90 -19.82 -2.89
CA GLY A 43 2.97 -20.57 -3.72
C GLY A 43 3.41 -22.02 -3.96
N LEU A 44 4.71 -22.25 -4.20
CA LEU A 44 5.27 -23.62 -4.33
C LEU A 44 5.18 -24.40 -3.01
N MET A 45 5.31 -23.75 -1.86
CA MET A 45 5.11 -24.36 -0.54
C MET A 45 3.64 -24.73 -0.24
N GLY A 46 2.69 -24.28 -1.08
CA GLY A 46 1.26 -24.60 -0.89
C GLY A 46 0.53 -23.66 0.06
N SER A 47 1.04 -22.43 0.23
CA SER A 47 0.39 -21.44 1.06
C SER A 47 -0.98 -21.04 0.53
N SER A 48 -1.92 -20.71 1.43
CA SER A 48 -3.25 -20.22 1.06
C SER A 48 -3.17 -18.86 0.34
N ILE A 49 -4.20 -18.55 -0.45
CA ILE A 49 -4.32 -17.26 -1.14
C ILE A 49 -4.25 -16.10 -0.17
N THR A 50 -4.82 -16.24 1.02
CA THR A 50 -4.81 -15.20 2.07
C THR A 50 -3.39 -14.85 2.49
N VAL A 51 -2.52 -15.84 2.70
CA VAL A 51 -1.10 -15.63 3.05
C VAL A 51 -0.36 -14.93 1.91
N LEU A 52 -0.60 -15.33 0.66
CA LEU A 52 0.02 -14.70 -0.51
C LEU A 52 -0.39 -13.22 -0.65
N CYS A 53 -1.68 -12.92 -0.47
CA CYS A 53 -2.19 -11.55 -0.53
C CYS A 53 -1.62 -10.68 0.60
N ILE A 54 -1.57 -11.16 1.84
CA ILE A 54 -1.01 -10.42 2.99
C ILE A 54 0.49 -10.17 2.78
N THR A 55 1.25 -11.19 2.32
CA THR A 55 2.68 -11.05 2.03
C THR A 55 2.92 -10.00 0.95
N GLY A 56 2.12 -10.02 -0.12
CA GLY A 56 2.19 -9.02 -1.17
C GLY A 56 1.86 -7.61 -0.69
N ALA A 57 0.81 -7.44 0.11
CA ALA A 57 0.42 -6.17 0.70
C ALA A 57 1.54 -5.58 1.57
N TRP A 58 2.17 -6.42 2.39
CA TRP A 58 3.32 -6.04 3.23
C TRP A 58 4.49 -5.55 2.39
N PHE A 59 4.82 -6.30 1.34
CA PHE A 59 5.93 -5.96 0.45
C PHE A 59 5.70 -4.63 -0.28
N ILE A 60 4.48 -4.40 -0.78
CA ILE A 60 4.12 -3.14 -1.44
C ILE A 60 4.15 -1.96 -0.47
N ALA A 61 3.73 -2.14 0.77
CA ALA A 61 3.86 -1.11 1.80
C ALA A 61 5.33 -0.74 2.07
N LEU A 62 6.24 -1.72 2.06
CA LEU A 62 7.69 -1.46 2.11
C LEU A 62 8.18 -0.69 0.87
N MET A 63 7.70 -1.05 -0.34
CA MET A 63 8.05 -0.35 -1.57
C MET A 63 7.60 1.11 -1.56
N ALA A 64 6.45 1.42 -0.96
CA ALA A 64 5.95 2.79 -0.86
C ALA A 64 6.95 3.73 -0.16
N THR A 65 7.77 3.23 0.75
CA THR A 65 8.79 4.02 1.44
C THR A 65 9.94 4.47 0.53
N ASN A 66 10.25 3.68 -0.51
CA ASN A 66 11.36 3.95 -1.42
C ASN A 66 11.14 5.22 -2.24
N ILE A 67 9.89 5.61 -2.51
CA ILE A 67 9.58 6.86 -3.23
C ILE A 67 10.11 8.05 -2.44
N PHE A 68 9.87 8.05 -1.12
CA PHE A 68 10.32 9.14 -0.25
C PHE A 68 11.84 9.15 -0.10
N ALA A 69 12.48 7.96 -0.08
CA ALA A 69 13.93 7.84 -0.07
C ALA A 69 14.56 8.48 -1.32
N ILE A 70 14.01 8.19 -2.50
CA ILE A 70 14.50 8.73 -3.77
C ILE A 70 14.22 10.22 -3.87
N GLN A 71 13.05 10.68 -3.39
CA GLN A 71 12.69 12.10 -3.35
C GLN A 71 13.69 12.90 -2.54
N GLU A 72 14.01 12.46 -1.33
CA GLU A 72 14.93 13.16 -0.44
C GLU A 72 16.36 13.15 -1.02
N LYS A 73 16.81 11.99 -1.53
CA LYS A 73 18.13 11.85 -2.17
C LYS A 73 18.31 12.79 -3.38
N ASN A 74 17.27 12.98 -4.18
CA ASN A 74 17.32 13.79 -5.40
C ASN A 74 16.78 15.22 -5.22
N HIS A 75 16.47 15.63 -3.98
CA HIS A 75 15.93 16.97 -3.67
C HIS A 75 14.71 17.38 -4.53
N LEU A 76 13.81 16.42 -4.82
CA LEU A 76 12.65 16.64 -5.70
C LEU A 76 11.67 17.68 -5.14
N ASP A 77 11.72 17.99 -3.85
CA ASP A 77 10.91 19.04 -3.22
C ASP A 77 11.16 20.42 -3.85
N ARG A 78 12.41 20.69 -4.28
CA ARG A 78 12.75 21.91 -5.01
C ARG A 78 12.11 21.95 -6.40
N LEU A 79 12.03 20.78 -7.06
CA LEU A 79 11.37 20.65 -8.36
C LEU A 79 9.87 20.91 -8.24
N TYR A 80 9.21 20.41 -7.20
CA TYR A 80 7.78 20.67 -6.96
C TYR A 80 7.47 22.14 -6.68
N GLY A 81 8.43 22.90 -6.15
CA GLY A 81 8.32 24.34 -5.96
C GLY A 81 8.33 25.15 -7.27
N SER A 82 8.96 24.62 -8.33
CA SER A 82 9.04 25.26 -9.65
C SER A 82 7.92 24.85 -10.61
N VAL A 83 7.20 23.77 -10.31
CA VAL A 83 6.06 23.26 -11.10
C VAL A 83 4.75 23.81 -10.53
N CYS A 84 3.82 24.23 -11.39
CA CYS A 84 2.49 24.72 -11.00
C CYS A 84 1.59 23.56 -10.50
N VAL A 85 1.93 22.98 -9.34
CA VAL A 85 1.17 21.90 -8.71
C VAL A 85 0.83 22.31 -7.29
N SER A 86 -0.43 22.14 -6.89
CA SER A 86 -0.87 22.42 -5.52
C SER A 86 -0.36 21.36 -4.54
N LEU A 87 -0.20 21.74 -3.26
CA LEU A 87 0.22 20.80 -2.21
C LEU A 87 -0.69 19.59 -2.10
N ASN A 88 -2.00 19.81 -2.24
CA ASN A 88 -2.98 18.73 -2.19
C ASN A 88 -2.82 17.74 -3.35
N GLU A 89 -2.50 18.25 -4.55
CA GLU A 89 -2.25 17.41 -5.73
C GLU A 89 -0.99 16.56 -5.57
N VAL A 90 0.04 17.07 -4.90
CA VAL A 90 1.26 16.29 -4.60
C VAL A 90 0.92 15.12 -3.67
N VAL A 91 0.22 15.39 -2.57
CA VAL A 91 -0.19 14.35 -1.61
C VAL A 91 -1.10 13.33 -2.29
N LEU A 92 -2.15 13.79 -3.00
CA LEU A 92 -3.09 12.91 -3.68
C LEU A 92 -2.41 12.07 -4.76
N GLY A 93 -1.49 12.66 -5.53
CA GLY A 93 -0.74 11.94 -6.56
C GLY A 93 0.08 10.77 -6.00
N ARG A 94 0.67 10.95 -4.83
CA ARG A 94 1.41 9.90 -4.14
C ARG A 94 0.51 8.79 -3.61
N TYR A 95 -0.58 9.16 -2.96
CA TYR A 95 -1.57 8.15 -2.54
C TYR A 95 -2.08 7.36 -3.75
N THR A 96 -2.44 8.03 -4.84
CA THR A 96 -2.87 7.39 -6.09
C THR A 96 -1.82 6.42 -6.63
N PHE A 97 -0.54 6.82 -6.64
CA PHE A 97 0.55 5.95 -7.09
C PHE A 97 0.66 4.69 -6.22
N VAL A 98 0.65 4.84 -4.90
CA VAL A 98 0.78 3.71 -3.95
C VAL A 98 -0.42 2.75 -4.08
N PHE A 99 -1.63 3.28 -4.27
CA PHE A 99 -2.83 2.50 -4.56
C PHE A 99 -2.75 1.73 -5.88
N LEU A 100 -2.36 2.40 -6.97
CA LEU A 100 -2.19 1.74 -8.27
C LEU A 100 -1.19 0.60 -8.20
N ASN A 101 -0.09 0.81 -7.47
CA ASN A 101 0.92 -0.22 -7.26
C ASN A 101 0.38 -1.42 -6.47
N TYR A 102 -0.42 -1.16 -5.42
CA TYR A 102 -1.10 -2.21 -4.66
C TYR A 102 -2.06 -3.01 -5.55
N PHE A 103 -2.96 -2.35 -6.28
CA PHE A 103 -3.91 -3.03 -7.16
C PHE A 103 -3.23 -3.86 -8.24
N THR A 104 -2.21 -3.30 -8.90
CA THR A 104 -1.43 -4.04 -9.90
C THR A 104 -0.79 -5.29 -9.31
N SER A 105 -0.23 -5.19 -8.12
CA SER A 105 0.39 -6.34 -7.44
C SER A 105 -0.63 -7.39 -7.04
N MET A 106 -1.82 -6.99 -6.57
CA MET A 106 -2.88 -7.95 -6.23
C MET A 106 -3.37 -8.71 -7.47
N VAL A 107 -3.49 -8.03 -8.61
CA VAL A 107 -3.84 -8.69 -9.89
C VAL A 107 -2.77 -9.73 -10.26
N VAL A 108 -1.48 -9.40 -10.15
CA VAL A 108 -0.38 -10.33 -10.43
C VAL A 108 -0.43 -11.53 -9.47
N ILE A 109 -0.68 -11.32 -8.18
CA ILE A 109 -0.78 -12.40 -7.18
C ILE A 109 -1.92 -13.33 -7.51
N ILE A 110 -3.09 -12.80 -7.87
CA ILE A 110 -4.26 -13.62 -8.25
C ILE A 110 -3.95 -14.46 -9.49
N ILE A 111 -3.30 -13.88 -10.51
CA ILE A 111 -2.91 -14.59 -11.73
C ILE A 111 -1.95 -15.74 -11.42
N LEU A 112 -0.93 -15.48 -10.57
CA LEU A 112 0.01 -16.51 -10.14
C LEU A 112 -0.68 -17.62 -9.34
N TYR A 113 -1.58 -17.24 -8.41
CA TYR A 113 -2.36 -18.20 -7.64
C TYR A 113 -3.23 -19.08 -8.52
N LEU A 114 -3.93 -18.51 -9.51
CA LEU A 114 -4.69 -19.29 -10.49
C LEU A 114 -3.80 -20.28 -11.25
N GLY A 115 -2.60 -19.88 -11.62
CA GLY A 115 -1.61 -20.79 -12.21
C GLY A 115 -1.28 -21.98 -11.30
N PHE A 116 -1.08 -21.74 -9.99
CA PHE A 116 -0.83 -22.82 -9.03
C PHE A 116 -2.03 -23.75 -8.84
N VAL A 117 -3.25 -23.20 -8.78
CA VAL A 117 -4.49 -23.99 -8.67
C VAL A 117 -4.65 -24.92 -9.87
N LEU A 118 -4.41 -24.40 -11.10
CA LEU A 118 -4.48 -25.19 -12.33
C LEU A 118 -3.42 -26.30 -12.35
N CYS A 119 -2.17 -25.99 -11.96
CA CYS A 119 -1.09 -26.98 -11.93
C CYS A 119 -1.33 -28.11 -10.91
N ARG A 120 -1.94 -27.76 -9.75
CA ARG A 120 -2.17 -28.72 -8.66
C ARG A 120 -3.54 -29.39 -8.70
N LYS A 121 -4.41 -29.02 -9.64
CA LYS A 121 -5.82 -29.47 -9.71
C LYS A 121 -6.57 -29.24 -8.38
N ALA A 122 -6.21 -28.17 -7.66
CA ALA A 122 -6.85 -27.81 -6.41
C ALA A 122 -8.22 -27.15 -6.65
N THR A 123 -9.09 -27.19 -5.65
CA THR A 123 -10.39 -26.51 -5.72
C THR A 123 -10.21 -25.00 -5.60
N PHE A 124 -10.95 -24.28 -6.42
CA PHE A 124 -10.98 -22.82 -6.42
C PHE A 124 -12.09 -22.34 -5.49
N ASP A 125 -11.73 -21.68 -4.41
CA ASP A 125 -12.69 -21.12 -3.45
C ASP A 125 -12.72 -19.59 -3.53
N VAL A 126 -13.80 -19.04 -4.08
CA VAL A 126 -14.00 -17.59 -4.24
C VAL A 126 -14.07 -16.86 -2.89
N PRO A 127 -14.80 -17.34 -1.86
CA PRO A 127 -14.80 -16.74 -0.53
C PRO A 127 -13.42 -16.57 0.09
N ASP A 128 -12.50 -17.50 -0.12
CA ASP A 128 -11.12 -17.40 0.39
C ASP A 128 -10.33 -16.28 -0.31
N ILE A 129 -10.57 -16.07 -1.59
CA ILE A 129 -9.96 -14.97 -2.34
C ILE A 129 -10.48 -13.62 -1.83
N MET A 130 -11.79 -13.49 -1.62
CA MET A 130 -12.40 -12.27 -1.11
C MET A 130 -11.89 -11.94 0.29
N LEU A 131 -11.78 -12.94 1.17
CA LEU A 131 -11.22 -12.80 2.50
C LEU A 131 -9.74 -12.37 2.44
N GLY A 132 -8.95 -13.00 1.59
CA GLY A 132 -7.54 -12.66 1.37
C GLY A 132 -7.35 -11.23 0.88
N LEU A 133 -8.16 -10.78 -0.08
CA LEU A 133 -8.14 -9.40 -0.58
C LEU A 133 -8.56 -8.39 0.49
N GLY A 134 -9.63 -8.67 1.26
CA GLY A 134 -10.08 -7.79 2.34
C GLY A 134 -9.03 -7.62 3.43
N LEU A 135 -8.45 -8.72 3.91
CA LEU A 135 -7.39 -8.71 4.92
C LEU A 135 -6.11 -8.03 4.41
N SER A 136 -5.69 -8.34 3.18
CA SER A 136 -4.50 -7.71 2.60
C SER A 136 -4.67 -6.20 2.44
N PHE A 137 -5.86 -5.73 2.06
CA PHE A 137 -6.16 -4.31 1.94
C PHE A 137 -6.16 -3.62 3.31
N LEU A 138 -6.64 -4.29 4.36
CA LEU A 138 -6.60 -3.77 5.72
C LEU A 138 -5.15 -3.65 6.22
N VAL A 139 -4.31 -4.65 6.03
CA VAL A 139 -2.89 -4.63 6.38
C VAL A 139 -2.17 -3.51 5.63
N PHE A 140 -2.35 -3.44 4.30
CA PHE A 140 -1.78 -2.39 3.47
C PHE A 140 -2.20 -1.00 3.95
N SER A 141 -3.51 -0.78 4.20
CA SER A 141 -4.06 0.50 4.62
C SER A 141 -3.58 0.92 6.00
N THR A 142 -3.42 -0.02 6.92
CA THR A 142 -2.91 0.28 8.27
C THR A 142 -1.45 0.73 8.20
N ILE A 143 -0.62 0.01 7.45
CA ILE A 143 0.80 0.35 7.34
C ILE A 143 0.98 1.67 6.60
N THR A 144 0.41 1.81 5.40
CA THR A 144 0.56 3.03 4.59
C THR A 144 -0.15 4.22 5.21
N GLY A 145 -1.28 3.98 5.89
CA GLY A 145 -2.04 5.00 6.60
C GLY A 145 -1.27 5.70 7.72
N ILE A 146 -0.34 5.01 8.37
CA ILE A 146 0.54 5.59 9.39
C ILE A 146 1.82 6.14 8.75
N GLN A 147 2.40 5.41 7.80
CA GLN A 147 3.68 5.79 7.19
C GLN A 147 3.62 7.07 6.36
N MET A 148 2.60 7.20 5.50
CA MET A 148 2.48 8.35 4.60
C MET A 148 2.46 9.69 5.34
N PRO A 149 1.61 9.92 6.36
CA PRO A 149 1.65 11.16 7.13
C PRO A 149 2.98 11.42 7.83
N LEU A 150 3.65 10.37 8.32
CA LEU A 150 4.96 10.49 8.97
C LEU A 150 6.02 10.98 7.99
N PHE A 151 6.08 10.42 6.78
CA PHE A 151 7.01 10.86 5.75
C PHE A 151 6.76 12.30 5.30
N PHE A 152 5.50 12.70 5.18
CA PHE A 152 5.16 14.10 4.88
C PHE A 152 5.47 15.06 6.03
N LYS A 153 5.49 14.59 7.29
CA LYS A 153 5.78 15.42 8.47
C LYS A 153 7.27 15.60 8.73
N MET A 154 8.08 14.55 8.57
CA MET A 154 9.47 14.54 9.06
C MET A 154 10.50 14.32 7.95
N GLY A 155 10.07 14.05 6.70
CA GLY A 155 10.93 13.57 5.63
C GLY A 155 11.34 12.10 5.83
N TYR A 156 12.01 11.50 4.83
CA TYR A 156 12.36 10.08 4.87
C TYR A 156 13.39 9.74 5.94
N THR A 157 14.47 10.51 6.04
CA THR A 157 15.61 10.18 6.94
C THR A 157 15.19 10.09 8.40
N LYS A 158 14.35 11.02 8.87
CA LYS A 158 13.86 11.04 10.26
C LYS A 158 12.70 10.07 10.47
N ALA A 159 11.82 9.93 9.49
CA ALA A 159 10.66 9.05 9.58
C ALA A 159 10.98 7.57 9.41
N LYS A 160 12.13 7.20 8.82
CA LYS A 160 12.53 5.81 8.56
C LYS A 160 12.46 4.93 9.82
N LEU A 161 12.95 5.40 10.95
CA LEU A 161 12.89 4.65 12.20
C LEU A 161 11.45 4.46 12.69
N TRP A 162 10.64 5.51 12.60
CA TRP A 162 9.24 5.48 13.01
C TRP A 162 8.36 4.65 12.07
N SER A 163 8.76 4.52 10.81
CA SER A 163 8.03 3.73 9.81
C SER A 163 8.08 2.21 10.09
N VAL A 164 8.96 1.75 10.96
CA VAL A 164 9.02 0.34 11.40
C VAL A 164 7.88 0.02 12.37
N ILE A 165 7.38 1.00 13.13
CA ILE A 165 6.33 0.79 14.13
C ILE A 165 5.05 0.18 13.55
N PRO A 166 4.47 0.69 12.44
CA PRO A 166 3.27 0.10 11.86
C PRO A 166 3.46 -1.38 11.46
N PHE A 167 4.65 -1.74 10.99
CA PHE A 167 4.95 -3.15 10.70
C PHE A 167 4.97 -4.01 11.96
N ALA A 168 5.59 -3.51 13.04
CA ALA A 168 5.62 -4.21 14.32
C ALA A 168 4.20 -4.37 14.90
N VAL A 169 3.36 -3.34 14.81
CA VAL A 169 1.96 -3.38 15.27
C VAL A 169 1.17 -4.41 14.48
N VAL A 170 1.26 -4.41 13.15
CA VAL A 170 0.56 -5.39 12.31
C VAL A 170 1.06 -6.81 12.57
N MET A 171 2.38 -6.99 12.74
CA MET A 171 2.95 -8.28 13.10
C MET A 171 2.39 -8.79 14.43
N LEU A 172 2.33 -7.91 15.43
CA LEU A 172 1.76 -8.22 16.73
C LEU A 172 0.28 -8.63 16.60
N LEU A 173 -0.52 -7.86 15.85
CA LEU A 173 -1.94 -8.16 15.63
C LEU A 173 -2.18 -9.50 14.92
N VAL A 174 -1.28 -9.91 14.03
CA VAL A 174 -1.37 -11.21 13.34
C VAL A 174 -1.00 -12.37 14.29
N VAL A 175 -0.06 -12.16 15.19
CA VAL A 175 0.43 -13.20 16.12
C VAL A 175 -0.41 -13.29 17.39
N LEU A 176 -1.01 -12.17 17.84
CA LEU A 176 -1.79 -12.09 19.09
C LEU A 176 -2.93 -13.12 19.21
N PRO A 177 -3.72 -13.41 18.14
CA PRO A 177 -4.78 -14.41 18.21
C PRO A 177 -4.30 -15.81 18.60
N SER A 178 -3.03 -16.14 18.31
CA SER A 178 -2.45 -17.43 18.70
C SER A 178 -2.21 -17.56 20.21
N PHE A 179 -2.15 -16.43 20.93
CA PHE A 179 -1.88 -16.40 22.37
C PHE A 179 -3.09 -16.03 23.22
N VAL A 180 -4.11 -15.41 22.64
CA VAL A 180 -5.28 -14.89 23.37
C VAL A 180 -6.53 -15.58 22.86
N SER A 181 -7.09 -16.48 23.70
CA SER A 181 -8.30 -17.25 23.36
C SER A 181 -9.54 -16.38 23.09
N ALA A 182 -9.60 -15.15 23.63
CA ALA A 182 -10.67 -14.21 23.32
C ALA A 182 -10.66 -13.73 21.86
N LEU A 183 -9.49 -13.73 21.21
CA LEU A 183 -9.37 -13.35 19.80
C LEU A 183 -9.65 -14.52 18.84
N SER A 184 -9.63 -15.78 19.32
CA SER A 184 -9.98 -16.94 18.48
C SER A 184 -11.42 -16.86 17.98
N GLY A 185 -12.34 -16.31 18.78
CA GLY A 185 -13.73 -16.07 18.37
C GLY A 185 -13.87 -15.14 17.16
N ILE A 186 -12.95 -14.19 16.98
CA ILE A 186 -12.93 -13.32 15.79
C ILE A 186 -12.49 -14.11 14.56
N LEU A 187 -11.53 -15.01 14.71
CA LEU A 187 -11.07 -15.87 13.63
C LEU A 187 -12.15 -16.88 13.20
N ASP A 188 -12.87 -17.46 14.18
CA ASP A 188 -13.98 -18.36 13.91
C ASP A 188 -15.13 -17.63 13.20
N PHE A 189 -15.44 -16.42 13.61
CA PHE A 189 -16.41 -15.54 12.95
C PHE A 189 -15.96 -15.18 11.53
N ALA A 190 -14.68 -14.86 11.32
CA ALA A 190 -14.14 -14.55 10.02
C ALA A 190 -14.18 -15.76 9.06
N GLN A 191 -14.00 -16.98 9.58
CA GLN A 191 -14.10 -18.20 8.78
C GLN A 191 -15.55 -18.60 8.46
N SER A 192 -16.48 -18.36 9.38
CA SER A 192 -17.91 -18.68 9.17
C SER A 192 -18.60 -17.68 8.25
N HIS A 193 -18.17 -16.40 8.23
CA HIS A 193 -18.76 -15.32 7.44
C HIS A 193 -17.71 -14.57 6.60
N LYS A 194 -16.94 -15.29 5.76
CA LYS A 194 -15.80 -14.78 5.00
C LYS A 194 -16.12 -13.53 4.18
N GLU A 195 -17.26 -13.51 3.51
CA GLU A 195 -17.66 -12.38 2.65
C GLU A 195 -18.01 -11.12 3.45
N LEU A 196 -18.78 -11.27 4.53
CA LEU A 196 -19.15 -10.16 5.40
C LEU A 196 -17.93 -9.56 6.09
N PHE A 197 -17.01 -10.42 6.54
CA PHE A 197 -15.77 -9.99 7.18
C PHE A 197 -14.85 -9.27 6.18
N ALA A 198 -14.71 -9.78 4.95
CA ALA A 198 -13.95 -9.13 3.89
C ALA A 198 -14.50 -7.73 3.59
N PHE A 199 -15.82 -7.58 3.49
CA PHE A 199 -16.46 -6.29 3.26
C PHE A 199 -16.21 -5.29 4.41
N ALA A 200 -16.32 -5.75 5.66
CA ALA A 200 -16.00 -4.94 6.83
C ALA A 200 -14.54 -4.47 6.83
N CYS A 201 -13.59 -5.35 6.46
CA CYS A 201 -12.18 -5.00 6.32
C CYS A 201 -11.95 -3.93 5.24
N ILE A 202 -12.63 -4.02 4.09
CA ILE A 202 -12.53 -3.03 3.02
C ILE A 202 -13.07 -1.67 3.48
N LEU A 203 -14.23 -1.62 4.13
CA LEU A 203 -14.80 -0.38 4.66
C LEU A 203 -13.87 0.29 5.66
N THR A 204 -13.36 -0.48 6.62
CA THR A 204 -12.40 0.01 7.64
C THR A 204 -11.14 0.56 6.97
N SER A 205 -10.62 -0.13 5.96
CA SER A 205 -9.46 0.31 5.19
C SER A 205 -9.68 1.64 4.48
N CYS A 206 -10.85 1.82 3.86
CA CYS A 206 -11.21 3.08 3.21
C CYS A 206 -11.25 4.24 4.20
N ILE A 207 -11.81 4.03 5.40
CA ILE A 207 -11.84 5.04 6.46
C ILE A 207 -10.42 5.40 6.91
N ILE A 208 -9.56 4.41 7.15
CA ILE A 208 -8.16 4.61 7.54
C ILE A 208 -7.44 5.47 6.49
N GLN A 209 -7.60 5.15 5.20
CA GLN A 209 -6.94 5.87 4.13
C GLN A 209 -7.46 7.31 3.98
N PHE A 210 -8.76 7.51 4.13
CA PHE A 210 -9.36 8.85 4.10
C PHE A 210 -8.82 9.74 5.22
N VAL A 211 -8.80 9.23 6.46
CA VAL A 211 -8.25 9.94 7.62
C VAL A 211 -6.76 10.22 7.42
N SER A 212 -6.00 9.22 6.97
CA SER A 212 -4.57 9.34 6.68
C SER A 212 -4.27 10.44 5.67
N TYR A 213 -5.03 10.51 4.56
CA TYR A 213 -4.89 11.54 3.56
C TYR A 213 -5.07 12.95 4.15
N HIS A 214 -6.12 13.17 4.94
CA HIS A 214 -6.36 14.45 5.59
C HIS A 214 -5.22 14.86 6.53
N ILE A 215 -4.74 13.92 7.33
CA ILE A 215 -3.59 14.16 8.23
C ILE A 215 -2.33 14.50 7.45
N ALA A 216 -2.05 13.76 6.36
CA ALA A 216 -0.89 14.01 5.51
C ALA A 216 -0.92 15.41 4.88
N VAL A 217 -2.08 15.87 4.40
CA VAL A 217 -2.27 17.22 3.85
C VAL A 217 -2.00 18.30 4.91
N ILE A 218 -2.52 18.11 6.13
CA ILE A 218 -2.30 19.06 7.23
C ILE A 218 -0.81 19.14 7.60
N PHE A 219 -0.13 18.01 7.70
CA PHE A 219 1.29 17.97 8.02
C PHE A 219 2.15 18.58 6.93
N TYR A 220 1.86 18.30 5.67
CA TYR A 220 2.61 18.85 4.56
C TYR A 220 2.45 20.36 4.42
N ARG A 221 1.27 20.91 4.76
CA ARG A 221 1.04 22.37 4.82
C ARG A 221 1.85 23.06 5.92
N LYS A 222 2.06 22.40 7.07
CA LYS A 222 2.81 22.98 8.20
C LYS A 222 4.33 22.98 7.97
N GLN A 223 4.82 22.20 7.02
CA GLN A 223 6.25 22.05 6.77
C GLN A 223 6.77 23.06 5.72
N ARG A 224 5.87 23.69 4.97
CA ARG A 224 6.15 24.78 4.01
C ARG A 224 5.72 26.14 4.55
#